data_a1ef3374b9f5753f2ba684efc8809724
#
_entry.id   a1ef3374b9f5753f2ba684efc8809724
#
_cell.length_a   1.000
_cell.length_b   1.000
_cell.length_c   1.000
_cell.angle_alpha   90.00
_cell.angle_beta   90.00
_cell.angle_gamma   90.00
#
_symmetry.space_group_name_H-M   'P 1'
#
loop_
_entity.id
_entity.type
_entity.pdbx_description
1 polymer ?
#
loop_
_entity_poly.entity_id
_entity_poly.type
_entity_poly.pdbx_seq_one_letter_code
_entity_poly.pdbx_strand_id
1 'polypeptide(L)'
;MNKVFHWLIYYIKCGVNILYSYINNYNFIEQVEPNQEINNQKQRMEKIDKYLYKVHVEGSYYEMGKQYGKAMRRVLEKDVKIFIQFLKNNNDLYQRKIIEKYKKQTIFGSLLSYYEDNKKYFNPDIIEFTKGVSEGSAIEYNKLLYANLFPDITDNHCILVSKIIENKRMNLRTFDLGCPQVTHSLIVFNPKISGTNSTNNTKIHPNKYISLNASIVFGVVTGISEKHIFFGETYYDETLGELNYNGMPFHHISHEILKSCNNLEDADTILEKCNRTSNLQLMLSQKQNARIYFSCVDNIILDQNKENVESVTPNEQGNFKKNLHYLNSIENVIKEFIPRTKSGELHIMVSYDNKIYVSVTSDILQSYNNTFYEFSLDELFENHQKHKT
;
A
#
# COMPACT_ATOMS: atom_id res chain seq x y z
N MET A 1 -2.35 23.90 25.07
CA MET A 1 -1.04 24.40 24.58
C MET A 1 0.03 23.32 24.37
N ASN A 2 0.05 22.21 25.14
CA ASN A 2 1.10 21.19 25.03
C ASN A 2 1.00 20.24 23.79
N LYS A 3 -0.20 19.96 23.27
CA LYS A 3 -0.36 19.03 22.12
C LYS A 3 0.15 19.62 20.80
N VAL A 4 -0.13 20.89 20.52
CA VAL A 4 0.33 21.57 19.29
C VAL A 4 1.87 21.68 19.27
N PHE A 5 2.48 21.89 20.46
CA PHE A 5 3.93 21.98 20.60
C PHE A 5 4.63 20.62 20.36
N HIS A 6 3.99 19.52 20.78
CA HIS A 6 4.49 18.16 20.51
C HIS A 6 4.42 17.82 19.02
N TRP A 7 3.34 18.20 18.33
CA TRP A 7 3.19 18.03 16.89
C TRP A 7 4.22 18.86 16.09
N LEU A 8 4.45 20.10 16.50
CA LEU A 8 5.44 20.95 15.83
C LEU A 8 6.87 20.39 16.00
N ILE A 9 7.22 19.87 17.17
CA ILE A 9 8.51 19.21 17.43
C ILE A 9 8.61 17.90 16.64
N TYR A 10 7.52 17.14 16.49
CA TYR A 10 7.44 15.94 15.67
C TYR A 10 7.73 16.26 14.19
N TYR A 11 7.04 17.26 13.61
CA TYR A 11 7.26 17.69 12.22
C TYR A 11 8.68 18.23 11.98
N ILE A 12 9.21 19.01 12.91
CA ILE A 12 10.58 19.52 12.82
C ILE A 12 11.59 18.37 12.92
N LYS A 13 11.41 17.41 13.83
CA LYS A 13 12.30 16.24 13.97
C LYS A 13 12.21 15.31 12.77
N CYS A 14 11.01 15.04 12.25
CA CYS A 14 10.84 14.27 11.02
C CYS A 14 11.48 14.98 9.82
N GLY A 15 11.26 16.29 9.65
CA GLY A 15 11.85 17.09 8.58
C GLY A 15 13.38 17.14 8.66
N VAL A 16 13.95 17.31 9.84
CA VAL A 16 15.41 17.33 10.07
C VAL A 16 16.02 15.95 9.85
N ASN A 17 15.36 14.87 10.29
CA ASN A 17 15.85 13.49 10.07
C ASN A 17 15.75 13.07 8.61
N ILE A 18 14.70 13.50 7.90
CA ILE A 18 14.57 13.32 6.45
C ILE A 18 15.71 14.08 5.74
N LEU A 19 15.97 15.32 6.11
CA LEU A 19 17.07 16.12 5.55
C LEU A 19 18.45 15.50 5.84
N TYR A 20 18.67 14.95 7.04
CA TYR A 20 19.93 14.30 7.43
C TYR A 20 20.16 12.97 6.69
N SER A 21 19.10 12.18 6.50
CA SER A 21 19.18 10.97 5.67
C SER A 21 19.39 11.31 4.18
N TYR A 22 18.85 12.44 3.73
CA TYR A 22 19.02 12.99 2.39
C TYR A 22 20.47 13.38 2.11
N ILE A 23 21.09 14.15 3.02
CA ILE A 23 22.47 14.64 2.89
C ILE A 23 23.48 13.49 2.93
N ASN A 24 23.27 12.48 3.77
CA ASN A 24 24.18 11.32 3.88
C ASN A 24 24.05 10.30 2.74
N ASN A 25 22.91 10.27 2.02
CA ASN A 25 22.72 9.37 0.87
C ASN A 25 23.18 9.96 -0.47
N TYR A 26 23.46 11.26 -0.56
CA TYR A 26 23.88 11.92 -1.81
C TYR A 26 25.27 11.46 -2.31
N ASN A 27 26.09 10.84 -1.46
CA ASN A 27 27.46 10.42 -1.79
C ASN A 27 27.57 8.99 -2.36
N PHE A 28 26.46 8.31 -2.69
CA PHE A 28 26.47 6.92 -3.19
C PHE A 28 25.65 6.71 -4.47
N ILE A 29 25.86 7.56 -5.49
CA ILE A 29 25.33 7.28 -6.83
C ILE A 29 26.49 6.76 -7.70
N GLU A 30 26.81 5.48 -7.61
CA GLU A 30 27.52 4.78 -8.67
C GLU A 30 26.52 4.35 -9.75
N GLN A 31 26.82 4.74 -10.99
CA GLN A 31 26.11 4.26 -12.19
C GLN A 31 26.35 2.75 -12.32
N VAL A 32 25.29 1.96 -12.28
CA VAL A 32 25.35 0.51 -12.48
C VAL A 32 24.70 0.16 -13.81
N GLU A 33 25.49 -0.27 -14.77
CA GLU A 33 25.04 -0.77 -16.07
C GLU A 33 24.34 -2.15 -15.96
N PRO A 34 23.35 -2.46 -16.82
CA PRO A 34 22.58 -3.70 -16.73
C PRO A 34 23.32 -4.89 -17.38
N ASN A 35 23.42 -6.00 -16.68
CA ASN A 35 24.01 -7.25 -17.14
C ASN A 35 23.03 -8.18 -17.86
N GLN A 36 23.50 -8.96 -18.84
CA GLN A 36 22.78 -9.60 -19.95
C GLN A 36 22.00 -10.92 -19.68
N GLU A 37 21.82 -11.40 -18.46
CA GLU A 37 20.95 -12.57 -18.17
C GLU A 37 19.43 -12.32 -18.23
N ILE A 38 19.02 -11.33 -18.95
CA ILE A 38 17.85 -10.48 -18.74
C ILE A 38 16.70 -10.76 -19.70
N ASN A 39 16.80 -11.63 -20.71
CA ASN A 39 15.72 -11.65 -21.73
C ASN A 39 14.36 -12.20 -21.26
N ASN A 40 14.32 -13.10 -20.28
CA ASN A 40 13.05 -13.53 -19.66
C ASN A 40 12.62 -12.67 -18.43
N GLN A 41 13.53 -11.93 -17.81
CA GLN A 41 13.26 -11.02 -16.69
C GLN A 41 12.79 -9.65 -17.17
N LYS A 42 13.27 -9.15 -18.32
CA LYS A 42 12.84 -7.88 -18.93
C LYS A 42 11.33 -7.85 -19.28
N GLN A 43 10.70 -9.00 -19.52
CA GLN A 43 9.25 -9.07 -19.80
C GLN A 43 8.38 -8.88 -18.54
N ARG A 44 8.94 -9.04 -17.34
CA ARG A 44 8.18 -9.00 -16.07
C ARG A 44 8.34 -7.71 -15.27
N MET A 45 9.39 -6.94 -15.50
CA MET A 45 9.65 -5.69 -14.81
C MET A 45 9.94 -4.58 -15.81
N GLU A 46 9.22 -3.48 -15.64
CA GLU A 46 9.41 -2.24 -16.39
C GLU A 46 9.72 -1.12 -15.40
N LYS A 47 10.83 -0.42 -15.63
CA LYS A 47 11.15 0.80 -14.91
C LYS A 47 10.40 1.97 -15.55
N ILE A 48 9.41 2.51 -14.87
CA ILE A 48 8.61 3.66 -15.35
C ILE A 48 9.39 4.95 -15.14
N ASP A 49 9.94 5.12 -13.92
CA ASP A 49 10.88 6.19 -13.61
C ASP A 49 11.89 5.75 -12.55
N LYS A 50 12.62 6.70 -11.94
CA LYS A 50 13.60 6.41 -10.88
C LYS A 50 12.97 5.78 -9.64
N TYR A 51 11.69 6.10 -9.35
CA TYR A 51 11.00 5.74 -8.11
C TYR A 51 9.75 4.88 -8.33
N LEU A 52 9.41 4.53 -9.58
CA LEU A 52 8.26 3.70 -9.90
C LEU A 52 8.65 2.55 -10.83
N TYR A 53 8.36 1.34 -10.41
CA TYR A 53 8.53 0.12 -11.20
C TYR A 53 7.18 -0.58 -11.35
N LYS A 54 6.88 -1.05 -12.56
CA LYS A 54 5.77 -1.97 -12.83
C LYS A 54 6.31 -3.39 -12.86
N VAL A 55 5.71 -4.30 -12.10
CA VAL A 55 6.17 -5.69 -11.97
C VAL A 55 5.00 -6.65 -12.11
N HIS A 56 5.09 -7.58 -13.06
CA HIS A 56 4.12 -8.67 -13.24
C HIS A 56 4.64 -9.95 -12.60
N VAL A 57 3.82 -10.55 -11.75
CA VAL A 57 4.14 -11.81 -11.07
C VAL A 57 3.00 -12.82 -11.22
N GLU A 58 3.34 -14.10 -11.40
CA GLU A 58 2.35 -15.17 -11.59
C GLU A 58 2.76 -16.48 -10.92
N GLY A 59 1.79 -17.29 -10.52
CA GLY A 59 1.98 -18.58 -9.89
C GLY A 59 1.48 -18.63 -8.46
N SER A 60 2.05 -19.48 -7.62
CA SER A 60 1.83 -19.46 -6.17
C SER A 60 2.43 -18.18 -5.56
N TYR A 61 1.96 -17.79 -4.38
CA TYR A 61 2.48 -16.58 -3.72
C TYR A 61 3.97 -16.65 -3.44
N TYR A 62 4.49 -17.81 -3.08
CA TYR A 62 5.93 -18.02 -2.93
C TYR A 62 6.68 -17.79 -4.26
N GLU A 63 6.19 -18.37 -5.37
CA GLU A 63 6.81 -18.20 -6.68
C GLU A 63 6.74 -16.76 -7.16
N MET A 64 5.59 -16.10 -6.96
CA MET A 64 5.41 -14.67 -7.25
C MET A 64 6.38 -13.81 -6.45
N GLY A 65 6.53 -14.08 -5.15
CA GLY A 65 7.50 -13.41 -4.29
C GLY A 65 8.94 -13.61 -4.77
N LYS A 66 9.30 -14.82 -5.18
CA LYS A 66 10.63 -15.13 -5.72
C LYS A 66 10.91 -14.40 -7.04
N GLN A 67 9.91 -14.29 -7.92
CA GLN A 67 9.98 -13.51 -9.15
C GLN A 67 10.20 -12.02 -8.85
N TYR A 68 9.39 -11.46 -7.94
CA TYR A 68 9.51 -10.08 -7.51
C TYR A 68 10.89 -9.80 -6.87
N GLY A 69 11.32 -10.65 -5.94
CA GLY A 69 12.61 -10.52 -5.27
C GLY A 69 13.79 -10.52 -6.23
N LYS A 70 13.78 -11.42 -7.24
CA LYS A 70 14.81 -11.45 -8.28
C LYS A 70 14.79 -10.19 -9.15
N ALA A 71 13.60 -9.77 -9.61
CA ALA A 71 13.44 -8.61 -10.48
C ALA A 71 13.87 -7.30 -9.79
N MET A 72 13.46 -7.14 -8.54
CA MET A 72 13.64 -5.90 -7.76
C MET A 72 14.87 -5.94 -6.83
N ARG A 73 15.72 -6.95 -6.89
CA ARG A 73 16.80 -7.19 -5.93
C ARG A 73 17.59 -5.93 -5.54
N ARG A 74 18.13 -5.21 -6.51
CA ARG A 74 18.95 -4.00 -6.26
C ARG A 74 18.15 -2.87 -5.60
N VAL A 75 16.91 -2.70 -6.02
CA VAL A 75 15.98 -1.73 -5.44
C VAL A 75 15.68 -2.09 -3.99
N LEU A 76 15.34 -3.35 -3.75
CA LEU A 76 15.03 -3.87 -2.42
C LEU A 76 16.23 -3.75 -1.46
N GLU A 77 17.43 -4.08 -1.90
CA GLU A 77 18.67 -3.94 -1.10
C GLU A 77 18.86 -2.49 -0.64
N LYS A 78 18.66 -1.52 -1.55
CA LYS A 78 18.73 -0.08 -1.23
C LYS A 78 17.63 0.33 -0.25
N ASP A 79 16.38 0.02 -0.57
CA ASP A 79 15.22 0.52 0.16
C ASP A 79 15.11 -0.11 1.55
N VAL A 80 15.43 -1.40 1.70
CA VAL A 80 15.54 -2.05 3.02
C VAL A 80 16.64 -1.40 3.87
N LYS A 81 17.80 -1.06 3.28
CA LYS A 81 18.87 -0.37 4.01
C LYS A 81 18.42 1.00 4.52
N ILE A 82 17.75 1.78 3.67
CA ILE A 82 17.19 3.09 4.04
C ILE A 82 16.17 2.94 5.17
N PHE A 83 15.25 1.99 5.03
CA PHE A 83 14.19 1.75 6.02
C PHE A 83 14.74 1.27 7.37
N ILE A 84 15.66 0.32 7.39
CA ILE A 84 16.30 -0.14 8.63
C ILE A 84 17.07 0.99 9.33
N GLN A 85 17.76 1.85 8.57
CA GLN A 85 18.42 3.02 9.14
C GLN A 85 17.41 4.03 9.71
N PHE A 86 16.30 4.25 9.01
CA PHE A 86 15.20 5.08 9.48
C PHE A 86 14.63 4.56 10.81
N LEU A 87 14.34 3.27 10.94
CA LEU A 87 13.85 2.68 12.19
C LEU A 87 14.86 2.85 13.34
N LYS A 88 16.15 2.69 13.07
CA LYS A 88 17.20 2.92 14.08
C LYS A 88 17.24 4.36 14.57
N ASN A 89 17.13 5.32 13.65
CA ASN A 89 17.22 6.73 13.97
C ASN A 89 15.95 7.27 14.66
N ASN A 90 14.80 6.61 14.46
CA ASN A 90 13.52 7.00 15.01
C ASN A 90 12.99 6.04 16.07
N ASN A 91 13.90 5.29 16.70
CA ASN A 91 13.57 4.29 17.72
C ASN A 91 12.65 4.85 18.83
N ASP A 92 12.82 6.09 19.24
CA ASP A 92 12.03 6.71 20.32
C ASP A 92 10.63 7.16 19.88
N LEU A 93 10.42 7.47 18.59
CA LEU A 93 9.13 7.94 18.07
C LEU A 93 8.10 6.83 17.95
N TYR A 94 8.53 5.65 17.49
CA TYR A 94 7.66 4.49 17.26
C TYR A 94 7.65 3.51 18.43
N GLN A 95 8.50 3.73 19.42
CA GLN A 95 8.67 2.84 20.57
C GLN A 95 7.45 2.83 21.49
N ARG A 96 6.74 3.95 21.66
CA ARG A 96 5.81 4.11 22.79
C ARG A 96 4.69 3.07 22.79
N LYS A 97 4.01 2.85 21.67
CA LYS A 97 2.84 1.93 21.64
C LYS A 97 3.24 0.45 21.62
N ILE A 98 4.20 0.06 20.78
CA ILE A 98 4.66 -1.35 20.65
C ILE A 98 5.59 -1.74 21.78
N ILE A 99 6.52 -0.88 22.20
CA ILE A 99 7.50 -1.21 23.25
C ILE A 99 6.84 -1.27 24.63
N GLU A 100 5.89 -0.39 24.92
CA GLU A 100 5.12 -0.45 26.17
C GLU A 100 4.44 -1.81 26.33
N LYS A 101 3.85 -2.34 25.24
CA LYS A 101 3.23 -3.67 25.26
C LYS A 101 4.25 -4.80 25.44
N TYR A 102 5.31 -4.78 24.63
CA TYR A 102 6.25 -5.92 24.57
C TYR A 102 7.47 -5.76 25.48
N LYS A 103 7.65 -4.61 26.12
CA LYS A 103 8.75 -4.31 27.08
C LYS A 103 10.14 -4.67 26.56
N LYS A 104 10.38 -4.51 25.25
CA LYS A 104 11.67 -4.80 24.62
C LYS A 104 12.51 -3.53 24.51
N GLN A 105 13.83 -3.67 24.54
CA GLN A 105 14.77 -2.55 24.50
C GLN A 105 14.89 -1.90 23.11
N THR A 106 14.43 -2.57 22.05
CA THR A 106 14.56 -2.09 20.67
C THR A 106 13.27 -2.28 19.89
N ILE A 107 13.03 -1.39 18.90
CA ILE A 107 11.92 -1.49 17.96
C ILE A 107 11.90 -2.86 17.26
N PHE A 108 13.06 -3.38 16.85
CA PHE A 108 13.17 -4.67 16.16
C PHE A 108 12.73 -5.84 17.05
N GLY A 109 13.13 -5.82 18.33
CA GLY A 109 12.70 -6.83 19.30
C GLY A 109 11.20 -6.78 19.56
N SER A 110 10.62 -5.59 19.59
CA SER A 110 9.17 -5.40 19.77
C SER A 110 8.38 -5.83 18.54
N LEU A 111 8.84 -5.47 17.33
CA LEU A 111 8.23 -5.92 16.07
C LEU A 111 8.27 -7.45 15.92
N LEU A 112 9.39 -8.06 16.25
CA LEU A 112 9.51 -9.53 16.18
C LEU A 112 8.58 -10.21 17.21
N SER A 113 8.50 -9.69 18.44
CA SER A 113 7.57 -10.21 19.44
C SER A 113 6.12 -10.03 19.01
N TYR A 114 5.78 -8.87 18.42
CA TYR A 114 4.46 -8.64 17.84
C TYR A 114 4.14 -9.66 16.76
N TYR A 115 5.08 -9.92 15.84
CA TYR A 115 4.89 -10.94 14.80
C TYR A 115 4.67 -12.32 15.37
N GLU A 116 5.54 -12.77 16.29
CA GLU A 116 5.45 -14.12 16.88
C GLU A 116 4.11 -14.37 17.59
N ASP A 117 3.59 -13.37 18.30
CA ASP A 117 2.32 -13.46 18.99
C ASP A 117 1.12 -13.46 18.03
N ASN A 118 1.26 -12.81 16.86
CA ASN A 118 0.15 -12.51 15.96
C ASN A 118 0.19 -13.22 14.61
N LYS A 119 1.27 -13.94 14.28
CA LYS A 119 1.44 -14.61 12.98
C LYS A 119 0.29 -15.54 12.59
N LYS A 120 -0.47 -16.06 13.55
CA LYS A 120 -1.67 -16.88 13.33
C LYS A 120 -2.83 -16.11 12.66
N TYR A 121 -2.84 -14.78 12.77
CA TYR A 121 -3.83 -13.92 12.15
C TYR A 121 -3.36 -13.39 10.78
N PHE A 122 -2.07 -13.49 10.48
CA PHE A 122 -1.52 -12.96 9.25
C PHE A 122 -1.95 -13.82 8.05
N ASN A 123 -2.23 -13.16 6.94
CA ASN A 123 -2.59 -13.87 5.73
C ASN A 123 -1.43 -14.75 5.25
N PRO A 124 -1.63 -16.08 5.10
CA PRO A 124 -0.57 -17.01 4.73
C PRO A 124 0.03 -16.73 3.36
N ASP A 125 -0.75 -16.17 2.42
CA ASP A 125 -0.27 -15.83 1.08
C ASP A 125 0.80 -14.73 1.14
N ILE A 126 0.62 -13.72 1.99
CA ILE A 126 1.60 -12.65 2.16
C ILE A 126 2.86 -13.17 2.87
N ILE A 127 2.71 -14.09 3.80
CA ILE A 127 3.86 -14.75 4.43
C ILE A 127 4.67 -15.53 3.39
N GLU A 128 4.01 -16.32 2.54
CA GLU A 128 4.68 -17.08 1.47
C GLU A 128 5.30 -16.15 0.43
N PHE A 129 4.61 -15.06 0.05
CA PHE A 129 5.18 -14.05 -0.84
C PHE A 129 6.45 -13.44 -0.24
N THR A 130 6.43 -13.06 1.05
CA THR A 130 7.59 -12.48 1.74
C THR A 130 8.77 -13.46 1.81
N LYS A 131 8.52 -14.75 2.04
CA LYS A 131 9.55 -15.80 1.97
C LYS A 131 10.16 -15.90 0.57
N GLY A 132 9.30 -15.90 -0.45
CA GLY A 132 9.73 -15.89 -1.84
C GLY A 132 10.59 -14.67 -2.18
N VAL A 133 10.18 -13.48 -1.73
CA VAL A 133 10.97 -12.25 -1.92
C VAL A 133 12.34 -12.37 -1.25
N SER A 134 12.38 -12.89 -0.01
CA SER A 134 13.64 -13.11 0.71
C SER A 134 14.59 -14.02 -0.08
N GLU A 135 14.10 -15.14 -0.59
CA GLU A 135 14.92 -16.04 -1.42
C GLU A 135 15.35 -15.40 -2.74
N GLY A 136 14.40 -14.75 -3.45
CA GLY A 136 14.67 -14.14 -4.76
C GLY A 136 15.65 -12.98 -4.70
N SER A 137 15.59 -12.17 -3.63
CA SER A 137 16.46 -10.99 -3.44
C SER A 137 17.73 -11.30 -2.66
N ALA A 138 17.80 -12.45 -1.96
CA ALA A 138 18.83 -12.78 -0.96
C ALA A 138 18.87 -11.81 0.24
N ILE A 139 17.76 -11.13 0.54
CA ILE A 139 17.61 -10.28 1.74
C ILE A 139 17.05 -11.15 2.87
N GLU A 140 17.59 -10.97 4.08
CA GLU A 140 17.11 -11.67 5.26
C GLU A 140 15.62 -11.43 5.50
N TYR A 141 14.86 -12.50 5.73
CA TYR A 141 13.42 -12.49 5.94
C TYR A 141 12.97 -11.46 6.99
N ASN A 142 13.65 -11.40 8.14
CA ASN A 142 13.28 -10.50 9.23
C ASN A 142 13.38 -9.01 8.83
N LYS A 143 14.30 -8.64 7.95
CA LYS A 143 14.41 -7.25 7.46
C LYS A 143 13.21 -6.85 6.61
N LEU A 144 12.72 -7.77 5.76
CA LEU A 144 11.50 -7.58 4.99
C LEU A 144 10.26 -7.59 5.91
N LEU A 145 10.24 -8.48 6.89
CA LEU A 145 9.17 -8.57 7.88
C LEU A 145 8.99 -7.24 8.62
N TYR A 146 10.06 -6.59 9.09
CA TYR A 146 9.96 -5.30 9.79
C TYR A 146 9.28 -4.23 8.93
N ALA A 147 9.58 -4.18 7.64
CA ALA A 147 8.92 -3.24 6.72
C ALA A 147 7.42 -3.55 6.56
N ASN A 148 7.05 -4.83 6.58
CA ASN A 148 5.66 -5.26 6.45
C ASN A 148 4.84 -5.07 7.74
N LEU A 149 5.47 -4.98 8.89
CA LEU A 149 4.79 -4.69 10.15
C LEU A 149 4.60 -3.19 10.38
N PHE A 150 5.36 -2.35 9.68
CA PHE A 150 5.42 -0.91 9.91
C PHE A 150 4.11 -0.17 9.60
N PRO A 151 3.39 -0.44 8.50
CA PRO A 151 2.16 0.28 8.17
C PRO A 151 1.07 0.21 9.25
N ASP A 152 1.02 -0.88 10.01
CA ASP A 152 0.04 -1.08 11.09
C ASP A 152 0.36 -0.33 12.39
N ILE A 153 1.59 0.14 12.54
CA ILE A 153 2.05 0.80 13.78
C ILE A 153 2.21 2.30 13.62
N THR A 154 1.91 2.83 12.44
CA THR A 154 2.06 4.24 12.10
C THR A 154 0.72 4.87 11.75
N ASP A 155 0.62 6.15 12.02
CA ASP A 155 -0.56 6.94 11.65
C ASP A 155 -0.43 7.36 10.19
N ASN A 156 -1.46 7.06 9.39
CA ASN A 156 -1.52 7.40 7.96
C ASN A 156 -2.48 8.58 7.78
N HIS A 157 -2.07 9.60 7.02
CA HIS A 157 -2.92 10.71 6.65
C HIS A 157 -3.27 10.60 5.17
N CYS A 158 -4.55 10.53 4.85
CA CYS A 158 -4.98 10.23 3.49
C CYS A 158 -6.27 10.94 3.14
N ILE A 159 -6.52 11.04 1.82
CA ILE A 159 -7.82 11.38 1.25
C ILE A 159 -8.33 10.18 0.47
N LEU A 160 -9.57 9.80 0.73
CA LEU A 160 -10.32 8.78 0.00
C LEU A 160 -11.53 9.43 -0.65
N VAL A 161 -11.68 9.27 -1.94
CA VAL A 161 -12.86 9.71 -2.69
C VAL A 161 -13.26 8.64 -3.68
N SER A 162 -14.55 8.31 -3.69
CA SER A 162 -15.16 7.55 -4.78
C SER A 162 -16.39 8.30 -5.25
N LYS A 163 -16.41 8.72 -6.53
CA LYS A 163 -17.43 9.58 -7.10
C LYS A 163 -17.74 9.18 -8.54
N ILE A 164 -18.99 9.40 -8.96
CA ILE A 164 -19.38 9.30 -10.37
C ILE A 164 -19.09 10.64 -11.05
N ILE A 165 -18.27 10.59 -12.09
CA ILE A 165 -17.96 11.71 -12.97
C ILE A 165 -18.29 11.24 -14.39
N GLU A 166 -19.14 11.98 -15.12
CA GLU A 166 -19.52 11.65 -16.50
C GLU A 166 -20.01 10.20 -16.66
N ASN A 167 -20.85 9.74 -15.72
CA ASN A 167 -21.38 8.36 -15.63
C ASN A 167 -20.32 7.25 -15.42
N LYS A 168 -19.10 7.61 -15.07
CA LYS A 168 -18.00 6.66 -14.77
C LYS A 168 -17.54 6.81 -13.34
N ARG A 169 -17.14 5.68 -12.75
CA ARG A 169 -16.58 5.66 -11.39
C ARG A 169 -15.17 6.23 -11.40
N MET A 170 -14.93 7.26 -10.61
CA MET A 170 -13.62 7.75 -10.23
C MET A 170 -13.35 7.36 -8.78
N ASN A 171 -12.19 6.75 -8.52
CA ASN A 171 -11.68 6.52 -7.19
C ASN A 171 -10.34 7.21 -7.04
N LEU A 172 -10.13 7.85 -5.92
CA LEU A 172 -8.89 8.51 -5.54
C LEU A 172 -8.47 8.03 -4.16
N ARG A 173 -7.22 7.67 -4.04
CA ARG A 173 -6.54 7.50 -2.76
C ARG A 173 -5.21 8.25 -2.80
N THR A 174 -4.99 9.12 -1.83
CA THR A 174 -3.69 9.73 -1.52
C THR A 174 -3.06 9.01 -0.33
N PHE A 175 -1.75 8.82 -0.31
CA PHE A 175 -1.07 8.11 0.78
C PHE A 175 0.04 8.95 1.40
N ASP A 176 -0.14 9.26 2.66
CA ASP A 176 0.81 9.99 3.49
C ASP A 176 1.22 9.10 4.67
N LEU A 177 2.50 8.83 4.79
CA LEU A 177 3.07 8.03 5.86
C LEU A 177 4.41 8.61 6.26
N GLY A 178 4.63 8.88 7.53
CA GLY A 178 5.88 9.40 8.06
C GLY A 178 7.04 8.40 7.96
N CYS A 179 7.39 8.01 6.74
CA CYS A 179 8.47 7.08 6.45
C CYS A 179 9.49 7.69 5.47
N PRO A 180 10.69 7.13 5.36
CA PRO A 180 11.68 7.62 4.40
C PRO A 180 11.20 7.38 2.97
N GLN A 181 11.69 8.20 2.06
CA GLN A 181 11.47 7.99 0.65
C GLN A 181 12.09 6.67 0.20
N VAL A 182 11.24 5.78 -0.29
CA VAL A 182 11.58 4.51 -0.91
C VAL A 182 10.97 4.41 -2.30
N THR A 183 11.48 3.50 -3.09
CA THR A 183 10.90 3.21 -4.40
C THR A 183 9.51 2.60 -4.26
N HIS A 184 8.63 2.85 -5.22
CA HIS A 184 7.29 2.26 -5.29
C HIS A 184 7.22 1.19 -6.36
N SER A 185 6.36 0.22 -6.14
CA SER A 185 6.05 -0.85 -7.08
C SER A 185 4.56 -0.91 -7.38
N LEU A 186 4.23 -0.85 -8.66
CA LEU A 186 2.92 -1.23 -9.18
C LEU A 186 2.99 -2.73 -9.51
N ILE A 187 2.54 -3.57 -8.59
CA ILE A 187 2.63 -5.02 -8.72
C ILE A 187 1.32 -5.55 -9.31
N VAL A 188 1.40 -6.24 -10.43
CA VAL A 188 0.28 -6.96 -11.03
C VAL A 188 0.38 -8.43 -10.63
N PHE A 189 -0.53 -8.86 -9.80
CA PHE A 189 -0.62 -10.23 -9.31
C PHE A 189 -1.53 -11.07 -10.20
N ASN A 190 -1.02 -12.23 -10.64
CA ASN A 190 -1.77 -13.26 -11.36
C ASN A 190 -1.65 -14.59 -10.60
N PRO A 191 -2.36 -14.75 -9.47
CA PRO A 191 -2.25 -15.94 -8.64
C PRO A 191 -2.83 -17.15 -9.34
N LYS A 192 -2.13 -18.30 -9.22
CA LYS A 192 -2.58 -19.59 -9.73
C LYS A 192 -2.65 -20.58 -8.59
N ILE A 193 -3.74 -21.32 -8.50
CA ILE A 193 -3.87 -22.38 -7.50
C ILE A 193 -2.96 -23.54 -7.92
N SER A 194 -1.93 -23.81 -7.10
CA SER A 194 -1.12 -25.01 -7.25
C SER A 194 -1.83 -26.17 -6.54
N GLY A 195 -2.44 -27.09 -7.29
CA GLY A 195 -2.91 -28.36 -6.76
C GLY A 195 -4.43 -28.53 -6.69
N THR A 196 -4.82 -29.73 -7.05
CA THR A 196 -6.18 -30.30 -7.01
C THR A 196 -6.51 -30.80 -5.59
N ASN A 197 -6.79 -29.92 -4.65
CA ASN A 197 -7.43 -30.29 -3.38
C ASN A 197 -8.85 -29.71 -3.34
N SER A 198 -9.70 -30.10 -4.29
CA SER A 198 -11.11 -29.77 -4.22
C SER A 198 -11.94 -31.04 -4.03
N THR A 199 -12.37 -31.28 -2.81
CA THR A 199 -13.46 -32.20 -2.49
C THR A 199 -14.83 -31.67 -2.95
N ASN A 200 -14.89 -30.42 -3.45
CA ASN A 200 -16.08 -29.82 -4.06
C ASN A 200 -15.69 -29.19 -5.41
N ASN A 201 -16.39 -29.59 -6.47
CA ASN A 201 -16.16 -29.30 -7.90
C ASN A 201 -16.21 -27.82 -8.34
N THR A 202 -16.13 -26.84 -7.46
CA THR A 202 -16.06 -25.41 -7.79
C THR A 202 -14.64 -24.92 -7.58
N LYS A 203 -13.83 -24.91 -8.65
CA LYS A 203 -12.54 -24.20 -8.66
C LYS A 203 -12.80 -22.70 -8.60
N ILE A 204 -12.73 -22.10 -7.43
CA ILE A 204 -12.69 -20.65 -7.31
C ILE A 204 -11.27 -20.24 -7.72
N HIS A 205 -11.15 -19.65 -8.90
CA HIS A 205 -9.90 -19.05 -9.33
C HIS A 205 -9.73 -17.71 -8.62
N PRO A 206 -8.59 -17.45 -7.97
CA PRO A 206 -8.33 -16.15 -7.37
C PRO A 206 -8.29 -15.07 -8.44
N ASN A 207 -8.80 -13.89 -8.12
CA ASN A 207 -8.76 -12.75 -9.02
C ASN A 207 -7.32 -12.26 -9.25
N LYS A 208 -7.07 -11.73 -10.44
CA LYS A 208 -5.93 -10.86 -10.67
C LYS A 208 -6.18 -9.52 -9.98
N TYR A 209 -5.13 -8.91 -9.47
CA TYR A 209 -5.25 -7.60 -8.86
C TYR A 209 -3.93 -6.84 -8.96
N ILE A 210 -4.03 -5.52 -8.78
CA ILE A 210 -2.93 -4.58 -8.80
C ILE A 210 -2.77 -4.01 -7.41
N SER A 211 -1.53 -3.90 -6.96
CA SER A 211 -1.17 -3.22 -5.72
C SER A 211 -0.12 -2.14 -5.98
N LEU A 212 -0.37 -0.93 -5.51
CA LEU A 212 0.62 0.14 -5.44
C LEU A 212 1.12 0.26 -4.01
N ASN A 213 2.39 -0.06 -3.82
CA ASN A 213 3.04 -0.08 -2.50
C ASN A 213 4.44 0.54 -2.56
N ALA A 214 4.98 0.92 -1.40
CA ALA A 214 6.43 0.98 -1.23
C ALA A 214 7.03 -0.39 -1.58
N SER A 215 8.18 -0.43 -2.25
CA SER A 215 8.79 -1.67 -2.81
C SER A 215 9.00 -2.78 -1.77
N ILE A 216 9.15 -2.41 -0.50
CA ILE A 216 9.44 -3.30 0.63
C ILE A 216 8.20 -3.68 1.45
N VAL A 217 7.02 -3.17 1.10
CA VAL A 217 5.73 -3.48 1.76
C VAL A 217 4.92 -4.41 0.85
N PHE A 218 4.47 -5.55 1.37
CA PHE A 218 3.75 -6.58 0.62
C PHE A 218 2.30 -6.69 1.09
N GLY A 219 1.42 -7.15 0.23
CA GLY A 219 -0.02 -7.06 0.39
C GLY A 219 -0.59 -5.93 -0.46
N VAL A 220 -1.66 -5.28 -0.02
CA VAL A 220 -2.27 -4.19 -0.78
C VAL A 220 -2.45 -2.96 0.11
N VAL A 221 -1.66 -1.92 -0.13
CA VAL A 221 -1.85 -0.60 0.51
C VAL A 221 -2.88 0.22 -0.26
N THR A 222 -2.75 0.26 -1.59
CA THR A 222 -3.75 0.81 -2.51
C THR A 222 -3.86 -0.13 -3.69
N GLY A 223 -5.07 -0.47 -4.13
CA GLY A 223 -5.18 -1.44 -5.21
C GLY A 223 -6.54 -1.54 -5.88
N ILE A 224 -6.55 -2.32 -6.96
CA ILE A 224 -7.77 -2.63 -7.73
C ILE A 224 -7.69 -4.06 -8.27
N SER A 225 -8.81 -4.79 -8.23
CA SER A 225 -8.91 -6.15 -8.81
C SER A 225 -9.43 -6.11 -10.25
N GLU A 226 -9.29 -7.24 -10.97
CA GLU A 226 -9.92 -7.45 -12.29
C GLU A 226 -11.45 -7.44 -12.24
N LYS A 227 -12.05 -7.51 -11.05
CA LYS A 227 -13.48 -7.31 -10.81
C LYS A 227 -13.83 -5.84 -10.60
N HIS A 228 -12.85 -4.93 -10.81
CA HIS A 228 -12.97 -3.50 -10.58
C HIS A 228 -13.33 -3.12 -9.14
N ILE A 229 -12.99 -3.96 -8.16
CA ILE A 229 -13.06 -3.57 -6.75
C ILE A 229 -11.82 -2.74 -6.46
N PHE A 230 -12.01 -1.46 -6.15
CA PHE A 230 -10.97 -0.55 -5.68
C PHE A 230 -10.91 -0.58 -4.17
N PHE A 231 -9.70 -0.55 -3.62
CA PHE A 231 -9.43 -0.48 -2.19
C PHE A 231 -8.51 0.70 -1.86
N GLY A 232 -8.89 1.43 -0.81
CA GLY A 232 -8.06 2.42 -0.14
C GLY A 232 -8.38 2.46 1.36
N GLU A 233 -7.44 2.93 2.16
CA GLU A 233 -7.64 3.12 3.59
C GLU A 233 -7.12 4.49 4.05
N THR A 234 -7.59 4.96 5.19
CA THR A 234 -7.08 6.12 5.90
C THR A 234 -7.20 5.94 7.39
N TYR A 235 -6.32 6.58 8.14
CA TYR A 235 -6.38 6.58 9.59
C TYR A 235 -7.67 7.26 10.08
N TYR A 236 -8.23 6.71 11.14
CA TYR A 236 -9.36 7.30 11.85
C TYR A 236 -8.95 7.77 13.25
N ASP A 237 -9.54 8.89 13.70
CA ASP A 237 -9.17 9.62 14.90
C ASP A 237 -8.94 8.74 16.14
N GLU A 238 -7.97 9.15 16.95
CA GLU A 238 -7.45 8.49 18.16
C GLU A 238 -8.50 8.15 19.24
N THR A 239 -9.73 8.62 19.09
CA THR A 239 -10.79 8.45 20.11
C THR A 239 -11.45 7.07 20.11
N LEU A 240 -11.21 6.23 19.11
CA LEU A 240 -11.91 4.96 18.89
C LEU A 240 -11.20 3.71 19.42
N GLY A 241 -10.20 3.86 20.27
CA GLY A 241 -9.63 2.73 20.98
C GLY A 241 -8.17 2.43 20.67
N GLU A 242 -7.63 1.51 21.44
CA GLU A 242 -6.24 1.07 21.37
C GLU A 242 -6.00 0.15 20.16
N LEU A 243 -4.77 0.10 19.67
CA LEU A 243 -4.35 -0.89 18.69
C LEU A 243 -4.57 -2.30 19.23
N ASN A 244 -5.26 -3.13 18.46
CA ASN A 244 -5.37 -4.55 18.77
C ASN A 244 -4.22 -5.30 18.13
N TYR A 245 -3.28 -5.68 18.94
CA TYR A 245 -2.17 -6.49 18.45
C TYR A 245 -2.55 -7.96 18.21
N ASN A 246 -3.82 -8.34 18.22
CA ASN A 246 -4.33 -9.70 17.96
C ASN A 246 -5.23 -9.72 16.72
N GLY A 247 -4.74 -9.20 15.59
CA GLY A 247 -5.50 -9.13 14.36
C GLY A 247 -4.66 -9.21 13.10
N MET A 248 -5.36 -9.22 11.98
CA MET A 248 -4.76 -9.19 10.64
C MET A 248 -4.43 -7.74 10.26
N PRO A 249 -3.20 -7.45 9.77
CA PRO A 249 -2.83 -6.18 9.21
C PRO A 249 -3.76 -5.74 8.07
N PHE A 250 -4.05 -4.44 7.95
CA PHE A 250 -5.01 -3.95 6.95
C PHE A 250 -4.59 -4.31 5.51
N HIS A 251 -3.31 -4.24 5.19
CA HIS A 251 -2.80 -4.56 3.86
C HIS A 251 -2.85 -6.07 3.53
N HIS A 252 -3.04 -6.93 4.55
CA HIS A 252 -3.37 -8.35 4.38
C HIS A 252 -4.88 -8.55 4.18
N ILE A 253 -5.73 -7.76 4.86
CA ILE A 253 -7.19 -7.79 4.66
C ILE A 253 -7.54 -7.34 3.24
N SER A 254 -6.96 -6.23 2.80
CA SER A 254 -7.17 -5.72 1.44
C SER A 254 -6.69 -6.68 0.36
N HIS A 255 -5.56 -7.36 0.60
CA HIS A 255 -5.09 -8.45 -0.25
C HIS A 255 -6.15 -9.56 -0.39
N GLU A 256 -6.71 -10.02 0.74
CA GLU A 256 -7.74 -11.06 0.74
C GLU A 256 -8.99 -10.62 -0.02
N ILE A 257 -9.43 -9.37 0.18
CA ILE A 257 -10.58 -8.80 -0.53
C ILE A 257 -10.34 -8.77 -2.04
N LEU A 258 -9.23 -8.19 -2.50
CA LEU A 258 -8.98 -8.05 -3.94
C LEU A 258 -8.78 -9.40 -4.63
N LYS A 259 -8.16 -10.36 -3.94
CA LYS A 259 -7.95 -11.72 -4.43
C LYS A 259 -9.24 -12.52 -4.54
N SER A 260 -10.16 -12.39 -3.58
CA SER A 260 -11.24 -13.36 -3.39
C SER A 260 -12.63 -12.84 -3.72
N CYS A 261 -12.87 -11.51 -3.65
CA CYS A 261 -14.21 -10.95 -3.81
C CYS A 261 -14.56 -10.70 -5.28
N ASN A 262 -15.79 -11.00 -5.63
CA ASN A 262 -16.39 -10.67 -6.93
C ASN A 262 -17.27 -9.42 -6.86
N ASN A 263 -17.72 -9.06 -5.67
CA ASN A 263 -18.60 -7.93 -5.38
C ASN A 263 -18.33 -7.37 -3.97
N LEU A 264 -19.00 -6.28 -3.60
CA LEU A 264 -18.83 -5.65 -2.30
C LEU A 264 -19.45 -6.46 -1.15
N GLU A 265 -20.45 -7.28 -1.42
CA GLU A 265 -21.09 -8.17 -0.44
C GLU A 265 -20.13 -9.29 0.01
N ASP A 266 -19.30 -9.79 -0.90
CA ASP A 266 -18.23 -10.74 -0.55
C ASP A 266 -17.23 -10.08 0.41
N ALA A 267 -16.90 -8.79 0.18
CA ALA A 267 -16.02 -8.04 1.04
C ALA A 267 -16.59 -7.79 2.45
N ASP A 268 -17.89 -7.52 2.57
CA ASP A 268 -18.58 -7.44 3.86
C ASP A 268 -18.33 -8.70 4.68
N THR A 269 -18.52 -9.86 4.04
CA THR A 269 -18.33 -11.17 4.69
C THR A 269 -16.91 -11.38 5.22
N ILE A 270 -15.89 -10.91 4.49
CA ILE A 270 -14.49 -10.97 4.95
C ILE A 270 -14.28 -10.02 6.12
N LEU A 271 -14.74 -8.77 5.98
CA LEU A 271 -14.56 -7.73 6.98
C LEU A 271 -15.24 -8.07 8.32
N GLU A 272 -16.41 -8.70 8.28
CA GLU A 272 -17.13 -9.13 9.49
C GLU A 272 -16.40 -10.25 10.25
N LYS A 273 -15.70 -11.13 9.53
CA LYS A 273 -15.05 -12.32 10.10
C LYS A 273 -13.62 -12.09 10.55
N CYS A 274 -12.93 -11.08 10.04
CA CYS A 274 -11.53 -10.89 10.36
C CYS A 274 -11.33 -10.09 11.65
N ASN A 275 -10.41 -10.55 12.50
CA ASN A 275 -9.85 -9.71 13.56
C ASN A 275 -8.93 -8.66 12.93
N ARG A 276 -8.95 -7.44 13.42
CA ARG A 276 -8.23 -6.29 12.86
C ARG A 276 -7.24 -5.73 13.86
N THR A 277 -6.14 -5.16 13.38
CA THR A 277 -5.08 -4.60 14.22
C THR A 277 -5.29 -3.14 14.56
N SER A 278 -5.88 -2.36 13.66
CA SER A 278 -5.93 -0.90 13.77
C SER A 278 -7.32 -0.34 13.46
N ASN A 279 -7.57 0.86 13.97
CA ASN A 279 -8.77 1.64 13.68
C ASN A 279 -8.55 2.45 12.41
N LEU A 280 -9.23 2.08 11.34
CA LEU A 280 -9.10 2.68 10.03
C LEU A 280 -10.46 2.96 9.41
N GLN A 281 -10.51 3.89 8.50
CA GLN A 281 -11.58 3.95 7.50
C GLN A 281 -11.12 3.21 6.25
N LEU A 282 -11.94 2.28 5.80
CA LEU A 282 -11.70 1.50 4.59
C LEU A 282 -12.70 1.94 3.52
N MET A 283 -12.21 2.27 2.34
CA MET A 283 -13.05 2.55 1.18
C MET A 283 -12.97 1.38 0.20
N LEU A 284 -14.14 0.86 -0.14
CA LEU A 284 -14.34 -0.10 -1.21
C LEU A 284 -15.30 0.47 -2.22
N SER A 285 -15.02 0.29 -3.49
CA SER A 285 -15.94 0.68 -4.55
C SER A 285 -15.93 -0.31 -5.71
N GLN A 286 -17.08 -0.45 -6.35
CA GLN A 286 -17.24 -1.26 -7.55
C GLN A 286 -18.41 -0.72 -8.37
N LYS A 287 -18.25 -0.52 -9.67
CA LYS A 287 -19.30 -0.02 -10.56
C LYS A 287 -19.97 1.25 -10.02
N GLN A 288 -21.27 1.22 -9.72
CA GLN A 288 -22.03 2.36 -9.24
C GLN A 288 -22.05 2.48 -7.70
N ASN A 289 -21.49 1.50 -6.97
CA ASN A 289 -21.54 1.46 -5.52
C ASN A 289 -20.18 1.77 -4.91
N ALA A 290 -20.21 2.51 -3.81
CA ALA A 290 -19.03 2.73 -2.97
C ALA A 290 -19.41 2.69 -1.50
N ARG A 291 -18.53 2.17 -0.66
CA ARG A 291 -18.72 1.98 0.77
C ARG A 291 -17.53 2.52 1.54
N ILE A 292 -17.82 3.19 2.66
CA ILE A 292 -16.84 3.52 3.69
C ILE A 292 -17.21 2.71 4.93
N TYR A 293 -16.22 2.07 5.51
CA TYR A 293 -16.35 1.32 6.76
C TYR A 293 -15.47 1.97 7.82
N PHE A 294 -16.00 2.13 9.03
CA PHE A 294 -15.18 2.25 10.22
C PHE A 294 -14.75 0.85 10.64
N SER A 295 -13.51 0.54 10.43
CA SER A 295 -12.88 -0.71 10.83
C SER A 295 -12.28 -0.52 12.20
N CYS A 296 -13.07 -0.77 13.25
CA CYS A 296 -12.59 -0.80 14.61
C CYS A 296 -12.07 -2.19 14.95
N VAL A 297 -11.25 -2.24 16.01
CA VAL A 297 -10.64 -3.49 16.47
C VAL A 297 -11.69 -4.56 16.78
N ASP A 298 -12.76 -4.19 17.50
CA ASP A 298 -13.78 -5.13 17.97
C ASP A 298 -14.97 -5.27 17.04
N ASN A 299 -15.19 -4.33 16.14
CA ASN A 299 -16.30 -4.37 15.19
C ASN A 299 -15.98 -3.65 13.88
N ILE A 300 -16.85 -3.85 12.89
CA ILE A 300 -16.85 -3.10 11.64
C ILE A 300 -18.21 -2.43 11.48
N ILE A 301 -18.20 -1.14 11.14
CA ILE A 301 -19.41 -0.35 10.96
C ILE A 301 -19.40 0.17 9.52
N LEU A 302 -20.44 -0.17 8.77
CA LEU A 302 -20.68 0.44 7.47
C LEU A 302 -21.18 1.88 7.69
N ASP A 303 -20.31 2.86 7.47
CA ASP A 303 -20.61 4.29 7.64
C ASP A 303 -21.35 4.87 6.42
N GLN A 304 -20.85 4.57 5.22
CA GLN A 304 -21.40 5.08 3.97
C GLN A 304 -21.59 3.95 2.97
N ASN A 305 -22.77 3.89 2.37
CA ASN A 305 -23.10 3.00 1.26
C ASN A 305 -23.88 3.83 0.23
N LYS A 306 -23.18 4.48 -0.68
CA LYS A 306 -23.72 5.49 -1.60
C LYS A 306 -23.05 5.41 -2.96
N GLU A 307 -23.64 6.10 -3.91
CA GLU A 307 -23.00 6.36 -5.21
C GLU A 307 -21.70 7.17 -5.05
N ASN A 308 -21.68 8.14 -4.16
CA ASN A 308 -20.49 8.97 -3.90
C ASN A 308 -20.15 8.92 -2.41
N VAL A 309 -18.92 8.59 -2.09
CA VAL A 309 -18.40 8.54 -0.73
C VAL A 309 -17.06 9.26 -0.64
N GLU A 310 -16.78 9.82 0.54
CA GLU A 310 -15.53 10.49 0.84
C GLU A 310 -15.10 10.26 2.28
N SER A 311 -13.82 10.11 2.50
CA SER A 311 -13.20 10.06 3.82
C SER A 311 -11.89 10.82 3.80
N VAL A 312 -11.70 11.68 4.77
CA VAL A 312 -10.56 12.58 4.85
C VAL A 312 -10.11 12.67 6.30
N THR A 313 -8.83 12.46 6.55
CA THR A 313 -8.26 12.70 7.88
C THR A 313 -8.51 14.14 8.34
N PRO A 314 -8.71 14.38 9.66
CA PRO A 314 -9.08 15.71 10.18
C PRO A 314 -8.16 16.85 9.73
N ASN A 315 -6.86 16.61 9.64
CA ASN A 315 -5.89 17.62 9.22
C ASN A 315 -6.03 18.06 7.76
N GLU A 316 -6.58 17.20 6.90
CA GLU A 316 -6.76 17.45 5.46
C GLU A 316 -8.11 18.08 5.11
N GLN A 317 -9.09 18.05 6.04
CA GLN A 317 -10.48 18.48 5.77
C GLN A 317 -10.58 19.91 5.24
N GLY A 318 -9.76 20.84 5.76
CA GLY A 318 -9.80 22.24 5.35
C GLY A 318 -9.47 22.45 3.88
N ASN A 319 -8.40 21.83 3.41
CA ASN A 319 -7.97 21.89 2.02
C ASN A 319 -8.90 21.08 1.11
N PHE A 320 -9.37 19.95 1.56
CA PHE A 320 -10.33 19.11 0.85
C PHE A 320 -11.61 19.89 0.55
N LYS A 321 -12.29 20.43 1.56
CA LYS A 321 -13.57 21.15 1.41
C LYS A 321 -13.47 22.36 0.46
N LYS A 322 -12.39 23.11 0.52
CA LYS A 322 -12.16 24.28 -0.35
C LYS A 322 -12.05 23.89 -1.82
N ASN A 323 -11.61 22.68 -2.12
CA ASN A 323 -11.28 22.24 -3.48
C ASN A 323 -12.27 21.24 -4.10
N LEU A 324 -13.37 20.91 -3.40
CA LEU A 324 -14.39 19.93 -3.86
C LEU A 324 -14.93 20.22 -5.27
N HIS A 325 -15.00 21.48 -5.67
CA HIS A 325 -15.51 21.90 -6.98
C HIS A 325 -14.62 21.43 -8.15
N TYR A 326 -13.36 21.04 -7.90
CA TYR A 326 -12.49 20.44 -8.90
C TYR A 326 -12.72 18.93 -9.11
N LEU A 327 -13.54 18.27 -8.27
CA LEU A 327 -13.93 16.88 -8.45
C LEU A 327 -15.04 16.72 -9.52
N ASN A 328 -14.84 17.28 -10.71
CA ASN A 328 -15.83 17.32 -11.79
C ASN A 328 -15.34 16.71 -13.11
N SER A 329 -14.03 16.53 -13.29
CA SER A 329 -13.41 15.79 -14.39
C SER A 329 -12.10 15.18 -13.95
N ILE A 330 -11.65 14.13 -14.62
CA ILE A 330 -10.36 13.49 -14.29
C ILE A 330 -9.18 14.45 -14.45
N GLU A 331 -9.23 15.32 -15.44
CA GLU A 331 -8.20 16.34 -15.67
C GLU A 331 -8.12 17.32 -14.50
N ASN A 332 -9.25 17.82 -14.01
CA ASN A 332 -9.31 18.72 -12.87
C ASN A 332 -8.92 18.03 -11.57
N VAL A 333 -9.25 16.75 -11.41
CA VAL A 333 -8.78 15.97 -10.26
C VAL A 333 -7.26 15.92 -10.23
N ILE A 334 -6.61 15.59 -11.34
CA ILE A 334 -5.15 15.44 -11.42
C ILE A 334 -4.43 16.79 -11.36
N LYS A 335 -4.90 17.80 -12.13
CA LYS A 335 -4.16 19.04 -12.30
C LYS A 335 -4.48 20.11 -11.24
N GLU A 336 -5.67 20.06 -10.64
CA GLU A 336 -6.13 21.10 -9.72
C GLU A 336 -6.41 20.57 -8.31
N PHE A 337 -7.27 19.53 -8.18
CA PHE A 337 -7.69 19.04 -6.87
C PHE A 337 -6.52 18.49 -6.07
N ILE A 338 -5.80 17.53 -6.61
CA ILE A 338 -4.71 16.84 -5.91
C ILE A 338 -3.60 17.81 -5.49
N PRO A 339 -3.04 18.66 -6.37
CA PRO A 339 -1.99 19.61 -5.96
C PRO A 339 -2.44 20.61 -4.91
N ARG A 340 -3.72 21.02 -4.93
CA ARG A 340 -4.28 21.98 -3.97
C ARG A 340 -4.58 21.38 -2.61
N THR A 341 -4.91 20.10 -2.55
CA THR A 341 -5.12 19.39 -1.27
C THR A 341 -3.81 19.15 -0.55
N LYS A 342 -2.68 19.03 -1.28
CA LYS A 342 -1.35 18.73 -0.76
C LYS A 342 -1.29 17.43 0.06
N SER A 343 -2.17 16.48 -0.24
CA SER A 343 -2.15 15.13 0.33
C SER A 343 -1.61 14.14 -0.70
N GLY A 344 -0.95 13.10 -0.24
CA GLY A 344 -0.24 12.15 -1.09
C GLY A 344 1.26 12.45 -1.13
N GLU A 345 1.91 12.50 0.03
CA GLU A 345 3.36 12.69 0.09
C GLU A 345 4.11 11.53 -0.55
N LEU A 346 3.63 10.29 -0.39
CA LEU A 346 4.29 9.09 -0.89
C LEU A 346 3.78 8.62 -2.24
N HIS A 347 2.48 8.34 -2.33
CA HIS A 347 1.88 7.96 -3.61
C HIS A 347 0.42 8.34 -3.71
N ILE A 348 -0.05 8.41 -4.94
CA ILE A 348 -1.44 8.63 -5.30
C ILE A 348 -1.84 7.64 -6.37
N MET A 349 -3.03 7.05 -6.21
CA MET A 349 -3.68 6.28 -7.27
C MET A 349 -5.07 6.85 -7.52
N VAL A 350 -5.34 7.13 -8.78
CA VAL A 350 -6.68 7.45 -9.27
C VAL A 350 -7.10 6.37 -10.26
N SER A 351 -8.28 5.77 -10.07
CA SER A 351 -8.87 4.89 -11.09
C SER A 351 -10.05 5.60 -11.76
N TYR A 352 -10.13 5.53 -13.08
CA TYR A 352 -11.20 6.13 -13.87
C TYR A 352 -11.27 5.47 -15.25
N ASP A 353 -12.47 5.07 -15.67
CA ASP A 353 -12.76 4.57 -17.03
C ASP A 353 -11.77 3.52 -17.55
N ASN A 354 -11.63 2.42 -16.82
CA ASN A 354 -10.71 1.34 -17.17
C ASN A 354 -9.21 1.71 -17.20
N LYS A 355 -8.86 2.80 -16.53
CA LYS A 355 -7.49 3.27 -16.38
C LYS A 355 -7.14 3.51 -14.93
N ILE A 356 -5.86 3.45 -14.62
CA ILE A 356 -5.29 3.97 -13.39
C ILE A 356 -4.25 5.04 -13.71
N TYR A 357 -4.24 6.07 -12.89
CA TYR A 357 -3.25 7.15 -12.90
C TYR A 357 -2.48 7.07 -11.59
N VAL A 358 -1.17 6.94 -11.68
CA VAL A 358 -0.29 6.72 -10.53
C VAL A 358 0.75 7.84 -10.48
N SER A 359 0.89 8.46 -9.32
CA SER A 359 2.00 9.35 -9.02
C SER A 359 2.70 8.89 -7.75
N VAL A 360 4.02 9.00 -7.72
CA VAL A 360 4.84 8.65 -6.56
C VAL A 360 5.81 9.79 -6.25
N THR A 361 6.27 9.85 -5.00
CA THR A 361 7.25 10.86 -4.57
C THR A 361 8.59 10.69 -5.30
N SER A 362 9.29 11.79 -5.49
CA SER A 362 10.63 11.85 -6.09
C SER A 362 11.62 12.55 -5.16
N ASP A 363 12.89 12.68 -5.57
CA ASP A 363 13.91 13.41 -4.79
C ASP A 363 13.53 14.87 -4.49
N ILE A 364 12.69 15.47 -5.33
CA ILE A 364 12.43 16.90 -5.34
C ILE A 364 10.96 17.21 -5.07
N LEU A 365 10.04 16.34 -5.52
CA LEU A 365 8.61 16.59 -5.52
C LEU A 365 7.85 15.50 -4.76
N GLN A 366 6.93 15.94 -3.93
CA GLN A 366 5.89 15.09 -3.36
C GLN A 366 4.97 14.57 -4.48
N SER A 367 4.33 13.41 -4.30
CA SER A 367 3.56 12.78 -5.38
C SER A 367 2.40 13.65 -5.86
N TYR A 368 1.81 14.51 -5.01
CA TYR A 368 0.75 15.44 -5.40
C TYR A 368 1.19 16.55 -6.38
N ASN A 369 2.50 16.79 -6.53
CA ASN A 369 3.10 17.74 -7.47
C ASN A 369 3.95 17.04 -8.55
N ASN A 370 3.98 15.70 -8.57
CA ASN A 370 4.81 14.95 -9.49
C ASN A 370 3.99 14.47 -10.71
N THR A 371 4.68 13.83 -11.65
CA THR A 371 4.08 13.27 -12.86
C THR A 371 3.11 12.15 -12.53
N PHE A 372 1.96 12.16 -13.20
CA PHE A 372 1.03 11.03 -13.21
C PHE A 372 1.28 10.14 -14.42
N TYR A 373 1.50 8.86 -14.18
CA TYR A 373 1.64 7.82 -15.19
C TYR A 373 0.30 7.11 -15.39
N GLU A 374 -0.15 7.03 -16.64
CA GLU A 374 -1.41 6.38 -17.02
C GLU A 374 -1.14 4.92 -17.42
N PHE A 375 -1.99 4.01 -16.94
CA PHE A 375 -1.98 2.59 -17.30
C PHE A 375 -3.40 2.13 -17.62
N SER A 376 -3.55 1.34 -18.70
CA SER A 376 -4.80 0.64 -19.02
C SER A 376 -4.97 -0.59 -18.11
N LEU A 377 -6.13 -0.76 -17.49
CA LEU A 377 -6.44 -1.97 -16.70
C LEU A 377 -6.50 -3.23 -17.58
N ASP A 378 -7.00 -3.11 -18.82
CA ASP A 378 -7.03 -4.24 -19.75
C ASP A 378 -5.62 -4.74 -20.06
N GLU A 379 -4.68 -3.81 -20.37
CA GLU A 379 -3.29 -4.18 -20.63
C GLU A 379 -2.59 -4.77 -19.41
N LEU A 380 -2.89 -4.24 -18.21
CA LEU A 380 -2.32 -4.74 -16.96
C LEU A 380 -2.83 -6.15 -16.62
N PHE A 381 -4.10 -6.45 -16.91
CA PHE A 381 -4.70 -7.76 -16.63
C PHE A 381 -4.63 -8.75 -17.80
N GLU A 382 -4.27 -8.29 -19.03
CA GLU A 382 -4.02 -9.21 -20.14
C GLU A 382 -2.83 -10.14 -19.86
N ASN A 383 -2.94 -11.37 -20.31
CA ASN A 383 -1.84 -12.32 -20.22
C ASN A 383 -0.78 -11.97 -21.27
N HIS A 384 0.43 -11.66 -20.86
CA HIS A 384 1.61 -11.47 -21.76
C HIS A 384 1.97 -12.70 -22.62
N GLN A 385 1.10 -13.72 -22.73
CA GLN A 385 1.33 -14.93 -23.53
C GLN A 385 1.04 -14.76 -25.03
N LYS A 386 0.49 -13.61 -25.49
CA LYS A 386 0.11 -13.43 -26.91
C LYS A 386 1.25 -13.08 -27.86
N HIS A 387 2.49 -12.94 -27.41
CA HIS A 387 3.62 -12.59 -28.28
C HIS A 387 4.61 -13.76 -28.55
N LYS A 388 4.11 -15.00 -28.61
CA LYS A 388 4.84 -16.14 -29.14
C LYS A 388 4.03 -16.77 -30.29
N THR A 389 3.84 -16.03 -31.35
CA THR A 389 3.53 -16.57 -32.68
C THR A 389 4.48 -15.96 -33.71
#